data_61ce03dfaa0e6b1ef1203304f124c77c
#
_entry.id   61ce03dfaa0e6b1ef1203304f124c77c
#
_cell.length_a   1.000
_cell.length_b   1.000
_cell.length_c   1.000
_cell.angle_alpha   90.00
_cell.angle_beta   90.00
_cell.angle_gamma   90.00
#
_symmetry.space_group_name_H-M   'P 1'
#
loop_
_entity.id
_entity.type
_entity.pdbx_description
1 polymer ?
#
loop_
_entity_poly.entity_id
_entity_poly.type
_entity_poly.pdbx_seq_one_letter_code
_entity_poly.pdbx_strand_id
1 'polypeptide(L)'
;MRILFLTLSLMLMLAACGDAGAGDQVETVEKYMQAKIEGDVDGIRALLCSEMEQFLERESNTFASVAGASIEDMACSAEGDEGVVRCTGNIVALYGTEEQEFPLVAYRTVQEAGEWKWCGEAP
;
A
#
# COMPACT_ATOMS: atom_id res chain seq x y z
N MET A 1 -29.69 12.73 -58.13
CA MET A 1 -28.75 13.41 -57.29
C MET A 1 -28.98 12.98 -55.86
N ARG A 2 -28.22 12.00 -55.40
CA ARG A 2 -28.36 11.42 -54.07
C ARG A 2 -27.20 11.96 -53.21
N ILE A 3 -27.54 12.75 -52.22
CA ILE A 3 -26.59 13.32 -51.27
C ILE A 3 -26.41 12.26 -50.18
N LEU A 4 -25.21 11.70 -50.11
CA LEU A 4 -24.79 10.75 -49.10
C LEU A 4 -24.34 11.54 -47.87
N PHE A 5 -25.12 11.55 -46.81
CA PHE A 5 -24.71 12.10 -45.52
C PHE A 5 -23.78 11.09 -44.84
N LEU A 6 -22.51 11.43 -44.81
CA LEU A 6 -21.51 10.74 -44.02
C LEU A 6 -21.58 11.30 -42.58
N THR A 7 -22.22 10.57 -41.69
CA THR A 7 -22.20 10.89 -40.27
C THR A 7 -20.87 10.40 -39.67
N LEU A 8 -19.98 11.35 -39.49
CA LEU A 8 -18.72 11.13 -38.76
C LEU A 8 -19.05 11.01 -37.29
N SER A 9 -19.08 9.76 -36.80
CA SER A 9 -19.23 9.46 -35.38
C SER A 9 -17.91 9.74 -34.68
N LEU A 10 -17.84 10.91 -34.02
CA LEU A 10 -16.71 11.28 -33.17
C LEU A 10 -16.78 10.48 -31.86
N MET A 11 -16.06 9.34 -31.79
CA MET A 11 -15.86 8.63 -30.55
C MET A 11 -14.99 9.48 -29.64
N LEU A 12 -15.64 10.12 -28.66
CA LEU A 12 -14.96 10.75 -27.53
C LEU A 12 -14.40 9.63 -26.64
N MET A 13 -13.12 9.34 -26.80
CA MET A 13 -12.41 8.53 -25.82
C MET A 13 -12.24 9.37 -24.57
N LEU A 14 -13.10 9.15 -23.57
CA LEU A 14 -12.84 9.61 -22.22
C LEU A 14 -11.66 8.80 -21.70
N ALA A 15 -10.47 9.41 -21.77
CA ALA A 15 -9.36 8.94 -20.98
C ALA A 15 -9.71 9.18 -19.50
N ALA A 16 -10.15 8.14 -18.82
CA ALA A 16 -10.29 8.18 -17.37
C ALA A 16 -8.88 8.26 -16.78
N CYS A 17 -8.38 9.46 -16.53
CA CYS A 17 -7.26 9.67 -15.63
C CYS A 17 -7.78 9.33 -14.23
N GLY A 18 -7.59 8.07 -13.78
CA GLY A 18 -7.90 7.68 -12.42
C GLY A 18 -6.93 8.36 -11.47
N ASP A 19 -7.40 9.37 -10.73
CA ASP A 19 -6.70 9.79 -9.53
C ASP A 19 -6.67 8.62 -8.57
N ALA A 20 -5.50 8.36 -7.97
CA ALA A 20 -5.37 7.33 -6.95
C ALA A 20 -6.33 7.64 -5.79
N GLY A 21 -7.38 6.84 -5.62
CA GLY A 21 -8.41 7.04 -4.63
C GLY A 21 -8.03 6.50 -3.25
N ALA A 22 -8.93 6.69 -2.26
CA ALA A 22 -8.74 6.20 -0.89
C ALA A 22 -8.55 4.67 -0.82
N GLY A 23 -9.17 3.90 -1.73
CA GLY A 23 -8.97 2.46 -1.84
C GLY A 23 -7.53 2.08 -2.19
N ASP A 24 -6.88 2.87 -3.02
CA ASP A 24 -5.49 2.63 -3.41
C ASP A 24 -4.51 2.89 -2.27
N GLN A 25 -4.79 3.84 -1.39
CA GLN A 25 -4.03 4.07 -0.15
C GLN A 25 -4.10 2.85 0.77
N VAL A 26 -5.30 2.36 1.00
CA VAL A 26 -5.53 1.18 1.84
C VAL A 26 -4.80 -0.03 1.27
N GLU A 27 -4.97 -0.29 -0.02
CA GLU A 27 -4.30 -1.40 -0.71
C GLU A 27 -2.77 -1.30 -0.60
N THR A 28 -2.22 -0.09 -0.74
CA THR A 28 -0.78 0.17 -0.59
C THR A 28 -0.28 -0.25 0.80
N VAL A 29 -0.99 0.13 1.85
CA VAL A 29 -0.63 -0.23 3.22
C VAL A 29 -0.74 -1.74 3.45
N GLU A 30 -1.81 -2.36 2.99
CA GLU A 30 -2.01 -3.80 3.13
C GLU A 30 -0.92 -4.60 2.41
N LYS A 31 -0.59 -4.24 1.18
CA LYS A 31 0.50 -4.86 0.42
C LYS A 31 1.86 -4.64 1.07
N TYR A 32 2.09 -3.45 1.61
CA TYR A 32 3.34 -3.14 2.31
C TYR A 32 3.51 -4.01 3.56
N MET A 33 2.47 -4.15 4.38
CA MET A 33 2.52 -4.99 5.57
C MET A 33 2.79 -6.45 5.20
N GLN A 34 2.18 -6.95 4.13
CA GLN A 34 2.41 -8.31 3.65
C GLN A 34 3.86 -8.50 3.19
N ALA A 35 4.38 -7.58 2.39
CA ALA A 35 5.77 -7.61 1.94
C ALA A 35 6.74 -7.55 3.13
N LYS A 36 6.44 -6.76 4.15
CA LYS A 36 7.26 -6.60 5.34
C LYS A 36 7.38 -7.90 6.15
N ILE A 37 6.27 -8.60 6.40
CA ILE A 37 6.33 -9.87 7.14
C ILE A 37 7.02 -10.98 6.35
N GLU A 38 6.98 -10.92 5.03
CA GLU A 38 7.64 -11.87 4.13
C GLU A 38 9.12 -11.57 3.91
N GLY A 39 9.58 -10.37 4.28
CA GLY A 39 10.93 -9.91 3.97
C GLY A 39 11.16 -9.74 2.47
N ASP A 40 10.11 -9.42 1.72
CA ASP A 40 10.16 -9.20 0.28
C ASP A 40 10.76 -7.82 -0.02
N VAL A 41 12.06 -7.79 -0.23
CA VAL A 41 12.83 -6.55 -0.45
C VAL A 41 12.31 -5.77 -1.65
N ASP A 42 12.05 -6.45 -2.76
CA ASP A 42 11.57 -5.80 -3.98
C ASP A 42 10.15 -5.27 -3.83
N GLY A 43 9.30 -6.01 -3.14
CA GLY A 43 7.95 -5.58 -2.81
C GLY A 43 7.94 -4.35 -1.90
N ILE A 44 8.77 -4.34 -0.87
CA ILE A 44 8.94 -3.19 0.03
C ILE A 44 9.47 -1.99 -0.74
N ARG A 45 10.52 -2.17 -1.54
CA ARG A 45 11.11 -1.09 -2.35
C ARG A 45 10.09 -0.43 -3.27
N ALA A 46 9.24 -1.23 -3.90
CA ALA A 46 8.22 -0.72 -4.82
C ALA A 46 7.14 0.12 -4.12
N LEU A 47 6.88 -0.12 -2.84
CA LEU A 47 5.83 0.53 -2.07
C LEU A 47 6.32 1.61 -1.10
N LEU A 48 7.63 1.68 -0.87
CA LEU A 48 8.24 2.60 0.08
C LEU A 48 8.40 3.99 -0.53
N CYS A 49 8.04 5.04 0.22
CA CYS A 49 8.24 6.40 -0.24
C CYS A 49 9.73 6.77 -0.29
N SER A 50 10.08 7.78 -1.08
CA SER A 50 11.47 8.19 -1.27
C SER A 50 12.14 8.64 0.04
N GLU A 51 11.40 9.28 0.93
CA GLU A 51 11.88 9.70 2.25
C GLU A 51 12.35 8.51 3.11
N MET A 52 11.73 7.35 2.93
CA MET A 52 11.99 6.14 3.70
C MET A 52 12.99 5.16 3.03
N GLU A 53 13.44 5.44 1.81
CA GLU A 53 14.34 4.54 1.08
C GLU A 53 15.61 4.18 1.86
N GLN A 54 16.16 5.11 2.63
CA GLN A 54 17.32 4.86 3.48
C GLN A 54 17.10 3.77 4.53
N PHE A 55 15.85 3.43 4.83
CA PHE A 55 15.48 2.42 5.82
C PHE A 55 15.09 1.08 5.20
N LEU A 56 15.25 0.91 3.89
CA LEU A 56 14.85 -0.31 3.19
C LEU A 56 15.40 -1.58 3.84
N GLU A 57 16.69 -1.59 4.21
CA GLU A 57 17.32 -2.74 4.85
C GLU A 57 16.67 -3.06 6.19
N ARG A 58 16.43 -2.05 7.01
CA ARG A 58 15.74 -2.21 8.30
C ARG A 58 14.33 -2.77 8.11
N GLU A 59 13.57 -2.19 7.19
CA GLU A 59 12.20 -2.59 6.92
C GLU A 59 12.10 -4.03 6.41
N SER A 60 13.00 -4.43 5.50
CA SER A 60 12.99 -5.77 4.93
C SER A 60 13.49 -6.85 5.91
N ASN A 61 14.28 -6.47 6.90
CA ASN A 61 14.83 -7.39 7.91
C ASN A 61 14.06 -7.41 9.23
N THR A 62 12.95 -6.70 9.34
CA THR A 62 12.19 -6.58 10.60
C THR A 62 11.85 -7.94 11.20
N PHE A 63 11.48 -8.92 10.39
CA PHE A 63 11.10 -10.27 10.83
C PHE A 63 12.08 -11.37 10.37
N ALA A 64 13.31 -10.99 10.01
CA ALA A 64 14.29 -11.94 9.47
C ALA A 64 14.71 -13.03 10.46
N SER A 65 14.65 -12.76 11.77
CA SER A 65 15.07 -13.68 12.82
C SER A 65 13.93 -14.47 13.44
N VAL A 66 12.69 -14.30 12.97
CA VAL A 66 11.54 -15.04 13.51
C VAL A 66 11.33 -16.35 12.75
N ALA A 67 10.76 -17.35 13.41
CA ALA A 67 10.43 -18.63 12.79
C ALA A 67 9.27 -18.55 11.81
N GLY A 68 8.42 -17.54 11.97
CA GLY A 68 7.31 -17.23 11.06
C GLY A 68 6.59 -15.96 11.50
N ALA A 69 6.01 -15.24 10.56
CA ALA A 69 5.18 -14.10 10.83
C ALA A 69 3.91 -14.16 9.97
N SER A 70 2.79 -13.77 10.55
CA SER A 70 1.51 -13.70 9.87
C SER A 70 0.76 -12.44 10.26
N ILE A 71 -0.20 -12.03 9.44
CA ILE A 71 -1.10 -10.93 9.78
C ILE A 71 -2.46 -11.52 10.08
N GLU A 72 -3.03 -11.17 11.23
CA GLU A 72 -4.34 -11.63 11.67
C GLU A 72 -5.31 -10.46 11.73
N ASP A 73 -6.51 -10.67 11.20
CA ASP A 73 -7.65 -9.74 11.27
C ASP A 73 -7.35 -8.31 10.78
N MET A 74 -6.50 -8.18 9.78
CA MET A 74 -6.15 -6.87 9.23
C MET A 74 -7.37 -6.23 8.56
N ALA A 75 -7.72 -5.05 9.03
CA ALA A 75 -8.72 -4.19 8.42
C ALA A 75 -8.23 -2.75 8.43
N CYS A 76 -8.08 -2.16 7.25
CA CYS A 76 -7.55 -0.82 7.07
C CYS A 76 -8.59 0.11 6.44
N SER A 77 -8.57 1.37 6.85
CA SER A 77 -9.41 2.42 6.28
C SER A 77 -8.66 3.74 6.19
N ALA A 78 -8.94 4.51 5.15
CA ALA A 78 -8.37 5.85 5.00
C ALA A 78 -9.06 6.81 5.99
N GLU A 79 -8.27 7.63 6.68
CA GLU A 79 -8.76 8.68 7.56
C GLU A 79 -8.53 10.05 6.91
N GLY A 80 -9.62 10.76 6.61
CA GLY A 80 -9.56 12.11 6.04
C GLY A 80 -8.83 12.14 4.69
N ASP A 81 -8.26 13.32 4.38
CA ASP A 81 -7.64 13.59 3.08
C ASP A 81 -6.11 13.71 3.14
N GLU A 82 -5.50 13.43 4.29
CA GLU A 82 -4.07 13.68 4.54
C GLU A 82 -3.16 12.47 4.30
N GLY A 83 -3.70 11.40 3.71
CA GLY A 83 -2.91 10.21 3.41
C GLY A 83 -2.71 9.26 4.59
N VAL A 84 -3.48 9.42 5.67
CA VAL A 84 -3.42 8.51 6.82
C VAL A 84 -4.34 7.33 6.59
N VAL A 85 -3.81 6.13 6.82
CA VAL A 85 -4.56 4.88 6.78
C VAL A 85 -4.46 4.22 8.15
N ARG A 86 -5.58 4.03 8.80
CA ARG A 86 -5.65 3.35 10.09
C ARG A 86 -5.96 1.88 9.88
N CYS A 87 -5.16 1.02 10.48
CA CYS A 87 -5.36 -0.41 10.45
C CYS A 87 -5.67 -0.95 11.85
N THR A 88 -6.50 -1.98 11.89
CA THR A 88 -6.72 -2.84 13.06
C THR A 88 -6.21 -4.24 12.73
N GLY A 89 -6.05 -5.07 13.75
CA GLY A 89 -5.45 -6.39 13.61
C GLY A 89 -4.04 -6.43 14.16
N ASN A 90 -3.38 -7.56 14.01
CA ASN A 90 -2.06 -7.79 14.59
C ASN A 90 -1.12 -8.49 13.61
N ILE A 91 0.17 -8.18 13.72
CA ILE A 91 1.22 -9.05 13.22
C ILE A 91 1.53 -10.02 14.34
N VAL A 92 1.49 -11.32 14.04
CA VAL A 92 1.85 -12.37 14.97
C VAL A 92 3.16 -12.99 14.52
N ALA A 93 4.18 -12.94 15.36
CA ALA A 93 5.51 -13.45 15.06
C ALA A 93 5.94 -14.49 16.07
N LEU A 94 6.58 -15.56 15.59
CA LEU A 94 7.06 -16.65 16.42
C LEU A 94 8.56 -16.52 16.65
N TYR A 95 8.95 -16.23 17.90
CA TYR A 95 10.34 -16.16 18.34
C TYR A 95 10.70 -17.47 19.06
N GLY A 96 11.32 -18.39 18.31
CA GLY A 96 11.50 -19.75 18.81
C GLY A 96 10.17 -20.45 19.00
N THR A 97 9.77 -20.68 20.26
CA THR A 97 8.48 -21.25 20.63
C THR A 97 7.51 -20.22 21.21
N GLU A 98 7.94 -18.96 21.33
CA GLU A 98 7.16 -17.89 21.93
C GLU A 98 6.52 -17.01 20.88
N GLU A 99 5.20 -16.89 20.96
CA GLU A 99 4.41 -16.04 20.06
C GLU A 99 4.32 -14.62 20.63
N GLN A 100 4.58 -13.62 19.77
CA GLN A 100 4.42 -12.21 20.11
C GLN A 100 3.48 -11.53 19.10
N GLU A 101 2.66 -10.64 19.62
CA GLU A 101 1.71 -9.87 18.83
C GLU A 101 2.11 -8.40 18.78
N PHE A 102 2.04 -7.83 17.57
CA PHE A 102 2.31 -6.41 17.32
C PHE A 102 1.07 -5.80 16.70
N PRO A 103 0.33 -4.95 17.43
CA PRO A 103 -0.86 -4.31 16.88
C PRO A 103 -0.52 -3.46 15.66
N LEU A 104 -1.34 -3.56 14.62
CA LEU A 104 -1.29 -2.61 13.51
C LEU A 104 -1.76 -1.25 14.01
N VAL A 105 -1.26 -0.20 13.40
CA VAL A 105 -1.46 1.19 13.82
C VAL A 105 -1.97 2.04 12.66
N ALA A 106 -1.86 3.34 12.75
CA ALA A 106 -2.07 4.24 11.63
C ALA A 106 -0.76 4.47 10.87
N TYR A 107 -0.84 4.55 9.56
CA TYR A 107 0.31 4.71 8.67
C TYR A 107 0.12 5.91 7.78
N ARG A 108 1.22 6.54 7.42
CA ARG A 108 1.24 7.63 6.44
C ARG A 108 1.43 7.05 5.05
N THR A 109 0.66 7.58 4.11
CA THR A 109 0.87 7.36 2.69
C THR A 109 1.09 8.69 1.99
N VAL A 110 1.90 8.70 0.94
CA VAL A 110 2.14 9.87 0.11
C VAL A 110 2.04 9.48 -1.35
N GLN A 111 1.64 10.43 -2.19
CA GLN A 111 1.66 10.22 -3.65
C GLN A 111 3.01 10.61 -4.21
N GLU A 112 3.58 9.71 -5.01
CA GLU A 112 4.81 9.94 -5.77
C GLU A 112 4.59 9.47 -7.20
N ALA A 113 4.72 10.36 -8.16
CA ALA A 113 4.50 10.07 -9.57
C ALA A 113 3.12 9.42 -9.85
N GLY A 114 2.09 9.85 -9.13
CA GLY A 114 0.72 9.35 -9.28
C GLY A 114 0.43 8.04 -8.56
N GLU A 115 1.38 7.50 -7.82
CA GLU A 115 1.23 6.27 -7.04
C GLU A 115 1.29 6.55 -5.54
N TRP A 116 0.46 5.83 -4.78
CA TRP A 116 0.55 5.85 -3.33
C TRP A 116 1.73 5.03 -2.85
N LYS A 117 2.47 5.59 -1.88
CA LYS A 117 3.62 4.96 -1.23
C LYS A 117 3.42 4.96 0.28
N TRP A 118 3.84 3.89 0.94
CA TRP A 118 3.89 3.83 2.40
C TRP A 118 5.05 4.67 2.93
N CYS A 119 4.81 5.47 3.95
CA CYS A 119 5.79 6.45 4.44
C CYS A 119 5.87 6.51 5.97
N GLY A 120 5.82 5.36 6.61
CA GLY A 120 6.01 5.24 8.04
C GLY A 120 4.71 5.22 8.83
N GLU A 121 4.85 5.15 10.15
CA GLU A 121 3.73 5.23 11.06
C GLU A 121 3.25 6.68 11.17
N ALA A 122 1.94 6.85 11.28
CA ALA A 122 1.34 8.14 11.58
C ALA A 122 1.34 8.38 13.10
N PRO A 123 1.45 9.65 13.55
CA PRO A 123 1.39 9.98 14.96
C PRO A 123 0.01 9.75 15.58
#